data_ce93fdc8cceba7060d8c93bd796a0bc0
#
_entry.id   ce93fdc8cceba7060d8c93bd796a0bc0
#
_cell.length_a   1.000
_cell.length_b   1.000
_cell.length_c   1.000
_cell.angle_alpha   90.00
_cell.angle_beta   90.00
_cell.angle_gamma   90.00
#
_symmetry.space_group_name_H-M   'P 1'
#
loop_
_entity.id
_entity.type
_entity.pdbx_description
1 polymer ?
#
loop_
_entity_poly.entity_id
_entity_poly.type
_entity_poly.pdbx_seq_one_letter_code
_entity_poly.pdbx_strand_id
1 'polypeptide(L)'
;MYLLIVTGLSGAGKSLALRCLEEQGYFCVDNLPSSMLQDFVELCHAASPRVEHAAVTIDSRESLLSRSPETVAGFIDALRVHHELLFL
;
A
#
# COMPACT_ATOMS: atom_id res chain seq x y z
N MET A 1 -10.68 -6.46 4.47
CA MET A 1 -9.32 -5.95 4.71
C MET A 1 -9.25 -4.48 4.34
N TYR A 2 -8.55 -3.70 5.13
CA TYR A 2 -8.27 -2.30 4.85
C TYR A 2 -6.81 -2.15 4.42
N LEU A 3 -6.57 -1.53 3.27
CA LEU A 3 -5.24 -1.32 2.71
C LEU A 3 -4.92 0.16 2.65
N LEU A 4 -3.84 0.57 3.30
CA LEU A 4 -3.36 1.94 3.24
C LEU A 4 -2.10 1.98 2.38
N ILE A 5 -2.14 2.79 1.32
CA ILE A 5 -1.02 2.94 0.41
C ILE A 5 -0.36 4.29 0.70
N VAL A 6 0.86 4.24 1.20
CA VAL A 6 1.62 5.43 1.57
C VAL A 6 2.58 5.76 0.44
N THR A 7 2.47 6.97 -0.09
CA THR A 7 3.33 7.41 -1.17
C THR A 7 3.87 8.82 -0.88
N GLY A 8 4.88 9.25 -1.63
CA GLY A 8 5.49 10.56 -1.43
C GLY A 8 6.94 10.56 -1.84
N LEU A 9 7.57 11.71 -1.75
CA LEU A 9 8.95 11.89 -2.17
C LEU A 9 9.96 11.63 -1.05
N SER A 10 9.55 11.77 0.22
CA SER A 10 10.44 11.61 1.35
C SER A 10 10.45 10.16 1.83
N GLY A 11 11.58 9.47 1.64
CA GLY A 11 11.76 8.12 2.16
C GLY A 11 11.67 8.08 3.68
N ALA A 12 12.25 9.07 4.36
CA ALA A 12 12.22 9.12 5.82
C ALA A 12 10.80 9.29 6.35
N GLY A 13 9.98 10.13 5.71
CA GLY A 13 8.59 10.33 6.11
C GLY A 13 7.76 9.07 5.93
N LYS A 14 7.95 8.36 4.82
CA LYS A 14 7.24 7.12 4.56
C LYS A 14 7.60 6.05 5.59
N SER A 15 8.88 5.90 5.91
CA SER A 15 9.33 4.92 6.90
C SER A 15 8.77 5.22 8.29
N LEU A 16 8.73 6.49 8.67
CA LEU A 16 8.15 6.88 9.94
C LEU A 16 6.65 6.57 10.00
N ALA A 17 5.94 6.83 8.91
CA ALA A 17 4.51 6.53 8.84
C ALA A 17 4.26 5.02 9.01
N LEU A 18 5.04 4.18 8.35
CA LEU A 18 4.91 2.73 8.50
C LEU A 18 5.16 2.29 9.94
N ARG A 19 6.17 2.85 10.59
CA ARG A 19 6.48 2.51 11.98
C ARG A 19 5.31 2.83 12.89
N CYS A 20 4.70 3.99 12.72
CA CYS A 20 3.53 4.38 13.49
C CYS A 20 2.36 3.42 13.25
N LEU A 21 2.16 3.00 12.00
CA LEU A 21 1.09 2.07 11.66
C LEU A 21 1.34 0.67 12.23
N GLU A 22 2.58 0.21 12.25
CA GLU A 22 2.92 -1.06 12.88
C GLU A 22 2.55 -1.07 14.36
N GLU A 23 2.79 0.04 15.06
CA GLU A 23 2.42 0.18 16.47
C GLU A 23 0.90 0.09 16.67
N GLN A 24 0.12 0.39 15.65
CA GLN A 24 -1.33 0.31 15.70
C GLN A 24 -1.86 -1.04 15.20
N GLY A 25 -0.98 -1.98 14.89
CA GLY A 25 -1.39 -3.32 14.50
C GLY A 25 -1.48 -3.55 13.00
N TYR A 26 -1.03 -2.62 12.17
CA TYR A 26 -1.00 -2.80 10.73
C TYR A 26 0.13 -3.74 10.33
N PHE A 27 -0.15 -4.58 9.36
CA PHE A 27 0.89 -5.38 8.70
C PHE A 27 1.53 -4.51 7.63
N CYS A 28 2.82 -4.19 7.77
CA CYS A 28 3.46 -3.17 6.94
C CYS A 28 4.53 -3.75 6.05
N VAL A 29 4.56 -3.31 4.80
CA VAL A 29 5.61 -3.65 3.84
C VAL A 29 6.15 -2.35 3.24
N ASP A 30 7.46 -2.18 3.32
CA ASP A 30 8.14 -1.01 2.77
C ASP A 30 8.61 -1.31 1.35
N ASN A 31 8.45 -0.31 0.49
CA ASN A 31 9.00 -0.34 -0.87
C ASN A 31 8.46 -1.51 -1.71
N LEU A 32 7.16 -1.71 -1.69
CA LEU A 32 6.53 -2.75 -2.48
C LEU A 32 6.41 -2.29 -3.95
N PRO A 33 6.88 -3.09 -4.92
CA PRO A 33 6.63 -2.79 -6.31
C PRO A 33 5.12 -2.78 -6.61
N SER A 34 4.67 -1.81 -7.38
CA SER A 34 3.24 -1.69 -7.69
C SER A 34 2.69 -2.93 -8.40
N SER A 35 3.52 -3.58 -9.20
CA SER A 35 3.14 -4.81 -9.91
C SER A 35 2.87 -5.98 -8.97
N MET A 36 3.35 -5.92 -7.73
CA MET A 36 3.14 -6.98 -6.73
C MET A 36 2.01 -6.68 -5.75
N LEU A 37 1.33 -5.55 -5.92
CA LEU A 37 0.31 -5.14 -4.97
C LEU A 37 -0.86 -6.11 -4.92
N GLN A 38 -1.30 -6.61 -6.07
CA GLN A 38 -2.39 -7.57 -6.12
C GLN A 38 -2.01 -8.89 -5.43
N ASP A 39 -0.80 -9.39 -5.68
CA ASP A 39 -0.31 -10.61 -5.03
C ASP A 39 -0.22 -10.43 -3.53
N PHE A 40 0.21 -9.26 -3.08
CA PHE A 40 0.26 -8.95 -1.66
C PHE A 40 -1.14 -9.00 -1.02
N VAL A 41 -2.13 -8.41 -1.67
CA VAL A 41 -3.51 -8.44 -1.18
C VAL A 41 -4.02 -9.87 -1.08
N GLU A 42 -3.75 -10.69 -2.09
CA GLU A 42 -4.15 -12.10 -2.08
C GLU A 42 -3.50 -12.87 -0.93
N LEU A 43 -2.21 -12.62 -0.68
CA LEU A 43 -1.51 -13.23 0.45
C LEU A 43 -2.15 -12.83 1.79
N CYS A 44 -2.52 -11.58 1.94
CA CYS A 44 -3.18 -11.12 3.16
C CYS A 44 -4.52 -11.81 3.38
N HIS A 45 -5.28 -12.01 2.31
CA HIS A 45 -6.57 -12.70 2.40
C HIS A 45 -6.42 -14.18 2.74
N ALA A 46 -5.33 -14.80 2.27
CA ALA A 46 -5.07 -16.23 2.50
C ALA A 46 -4.38 -16.50 3.83
N ALA A 47 -3.89 -15.47 4.51
CA ALA A 47 -3.15 -15.64 5.77
C ALA A 47 -4.05 -16.18 6.88
N SER A 48 -3.45 -16.92 7.81
CA SER A 48 -4.14 -17.45 8.98
C SER A 48 -3.31 -17.11 10.22
N PRO A 49 -3.78 -16.17 11.08
CA PRO A 49 -5.03 -15.44 10.95
C PRO A 49 -5.01 -14.45 9.79
N ARG A 50 -6.20 -14.11 9.28
CA ARG A 50 -6.34 -13.17 8.17
C ARG A 50 -5.82 -11.79 8.56
N VAL A 51 -5.13 -11.13 7.66
CA VAL A 51 -4.68 -9.77 7.85
C VAL A 51 -5.86 -8.82 7.61
N GLU A 52 -6.22 -8.04 8.62
CA GLU A 52 -7.37 -7.12 8.54
C GLU A 52 -6.95 -5.72 8.13
N HIS A 53 -5.74 -5.29 8.49
CA HIS A 53 -5.20 -3.97 8.20
C HIS A 53 -3.78 -4.10 7.70
N ALA A 54 -3.52 -3.57 6.51
CA ALA A 54 -2.19 -3.58 5.91
C ALA A 54 -1.83 -2.19 5.43
N ALA A 55 -0.54 -1.88 5.45
CA ALA A 55 -0.02 -0.62 4.92
C ALA A 55 1.23 -0.92 4.10
N VAL A 56 1.33 -0.28 2.95
CA VAL A 56 2.49 -0.46 2.06
C VAL A 56 2.99 0.90 1.62
N THR A 57 4.31 0.99 1.41
CA THR A 57 4.87 2.12 0.67
C THR A 57 5.22 1.66 -0.73
N ILE A 58 5.05 2.55 -1.69
CA ILE A 58 5.40 2.30 -3.08
C ILE A 58 6.49 3.31 -3.46
N ASP A 59 7.52 2.83 -4.15
CA ASP A 59 8.62 3.67 -4.57
C ASP A 59 8.10 4.77 -5.49
N SER A 60 8.42 6.03 -5.16
CA SER A 60 8.00 7.18 -5.96
C SER A 60 8.59 7.18 -7.38
N ARG A 61 9.69 6.46 -7.58
CA ARG A 61 10.29 6.31 -8.91
C ARG A 61 9.55 5.28 -9.75
N GLU A 62 8.78 4.41 -9.12
CA GLU A 62 7.85 3.56 -9.82
C GLU A 62 6.59 4.34 -10.07
N SER A 63 6.15 4.23 -11.07
CA SER A 63 5.13 4.74 -11.93
C SER A 63 3.72 4.99 -11.44
N LEU A 64 3.41 5.01 -10.18
CA LEU A 64 2.14 5.60 -9.78
C LEU A 64 2.12 7.08 -10.12
N LEU A 65 3.29 7.74 -10.07
CA LEU A 65 3.41 9.15 -10.40
C LEU A 65 3.50 9.38 -11.90
N SER A 66 3.92 8.39 -12.69
CA SER A 66 4.02 8.51 -14.14
C SER A 66 2.78 8.01 -14.88
N ARG A 67 1.83 7.40 -14.18
CA ARG A 67 0.56 6.97 -14.77
C ARG A 67 -0.50 8.04 -14.57
N SER A 68 -1.49 8.06 -15.44
CA SER A 68 -2.60 8.96 -15.26
C SER A 68 -3.38 8.59 -14.00
N PRO A 69 -4.03 9.58 -13.34
CA PRO A 69 -4.85 9.28 -12.16
C PRO A 69 -5.93 8.23 -12.40
N GLU A 70 -6.51 8.22 -13.60
CA GLU A 70 -7.53 7.24 -13.95
C GLU A 70 -6.97 5.83 -13.99
N THR A 71 -5.75 5.67 -14.51
CA THR A 71 -5.09 4.36 -14.57
C THR A 71 -4.80 3.84 -13.16
N VAL A 72 -4.32 4.71 -12.28
CA VAL A 72 -4.04 4.35 -10.89
C VAL A 72 -5.32 3.95 -10.19
N ALA A 73 -6.38 4.76 -10.31
CA ALA A 73 -7.66 4.48 -9.69
C ALA A 73 -8.23 3.14 -10.16
N GLY A 74 -8.19 2.89 -11.46
CA GLY A 74 -8.67 1.62 -12.00
C GLY A 74 -7.88 0.42 -11.51
N PHE A 75 -6.57 0.56 -11.40
CA PHE A 75 -5.71 -0.50 -10.88
C PHE A 75 -6.04 -0.82 -9.43
N ILE A 76 -6.22 0.20 -8.59
CA ILE A 76 -6.52 0.02 -7.19
C ILE A 76 -7.95 -0.53 -7.00
N ASP A 77 -8.90 -0.03 -7.78
CA ASP A 77 -10.27 -0.53 -7.73
C ASP A 77 -10.36 -2.01 -8.06
N ALA A 78 -9.51 -2.49 -8.96
CA ALA A 78 -9.47 -3.90 -9.33
C ALA A 78 -9.06 -4.81 -8.16
N LEU A 79 -8.43 -4.27 -7.13
CA LEU A 79 -8.05 -5.04 -5.94
C LEU A 79 -9.24 -5.45 -5.08
N ARG A 80 -10.38 -4.78 -5.23
CA ARG A 80 -11.63 -5.07 -4.50
C ARG A 80 -11.46 -5.10 -2.99
N VAL A 81 -10.58 -4.23 -2.48
CA VAL A 81 -10.40 -4.06 -1.04
C VAL A 81 -10.65 -2.61 -0.67
N HIS A 82 -11.05 -2.39 0.57
CA HIS A 82 -11.16 -1.04 1.07
C HIS A 82 -9.76 -0.45 1.18
N HIS A 83 -9.53 0.64 0.48
CA HIS A 83 -8.18 1.21 0.40
C HIS A 83 -8.21 2.73 0.51
N GLU A 84 -7.06 3.30 0.85
CA GLU A 84 -6.87 4.74 0.92
C GLU A 84 -5.44 5.08 0.51
N LEU A 85 -5.28 6.21 -0.16
CA LEU A 85 -3.96 6.75 -0.54
C LEU A 85 -3.57 7.84 0.45
N LEU A 86 -2.36 7.74 0.98
CA LEU A 86 -1.79 8.75 1.85
C LEU A 86 -0.55 9.33 1.20
N PHE A 87 -0.58 10.62 0.92
CA PHE A 87 0.55 11.34 0.34
C PHE A 87 1.31 12.08 1.44
N LEU A 88 2.61 11.89 1.46
CA LEU A 88 3.51 12.53 2.43
C LEU A 88 4.45 13.52 1.75
#